data_c203c1ae684e3bd5e725cd7b7e5ea39f
#
_entry.id   c203c1ae684e3bd5e725cd7b7e5ea39f
#
_cell.length_a   1.000
_cell.length_b   1.000
_cell.length_c   1.000
_cell.angle_alpha   90.00
_cell.angle_beta   90.00
_cell.angle_gamma   90.00
#
_symmetry.space_group_name_H-M   'P 1'
#
loop_
_entity.id
_entity.type
_entity.pdbx_description
1 polymer ?
#
loop_
_entity_poly.entity_id
_entity_poly.type
_entity_poly.pdbx_seq_one_letter_code
_entity_poly.pdbx_strand_id
1 'polypeptide(L)'
;MLQSFSDVTTEQIWKGQAVRRIPTDLQRQALKRLTYLNAAKRLEDLYQPPSNRFHALKGTGRYSISVNMQWRITFTWTEAGPAEVLFEDYH
;
A
#
# COMPACT_ATOMS: atom_id res chain seq x y z
N MET A 1 -11.85 1.13 2.23
CA MET A 1 -11.32 0.79 3.58
C MET A 1 -10.47 -0.46 3.51
N LEU A 2 -9.29 -0.43 4.10
CA LEU A 2 -8.41 -1.60 4.11
C LEU A 2 -9.07 -2.78 4.79
N GLN A 3 -9.05 -3.94 4.14
CA GLN A 3 -9.75 -5.14 4.61
C GLN A 3 -8.84 -6.12 5.35
N SER A 4 -7.61 -6.28 4.87
CA SER A 4 -6.66 -7.22 5.48
C SER A 4 -5.24 -6.88 5.06
N PHE A 5 -4.27 -7.44 5.78
CA PHE A 5 -2.86 -7.25 5.52
C PHE A 5 -2.19 -8.59 5.30
N SER A 6 -1.20 -8.63 4.41
CA SER A 6 -0.45 -9.85 4.12
C SER A 6 0.61 -10.15 5.18
N ASP A 7 1.04 -9.13 5.93
CA ASP A 7 2.02 -9.36 7.01
C ASP A 7 1.80 -8.41 8.18
N VAL A 8 2.46 -8.74 9.29
CA VAL A 8 2.35 -7.98 10.53
C VAL A 8 3.01 -6.60 10.40
N THR A 9 4.11 -6.51 9.64
CA THR A 9 4.81 -5.25 9.44
C THR A 9 3.92 -4.19 8.82
N THR A 10 3.21 -4.54 7.75
CA THR A 10 2.29 -3.61 7.09
C THR A 10 1.19 -3.17 8.04
N GLU A 11 0.64 -4.11 8.79
CA GLU A 11 -0.40 -3.80 9.77
C GLU A 11 0.12 -2.85 10.85
N GLN A 12 1.34 -3.07 11.35
CA GLN A 12 1.95 -2.20 12.36
C GLN A 12 2.13 -0.78 11.83
N ILE A 13 2.58 -0.64 10.59
CA ILE A 13 2.71 0.68 9.96
C ILE A 13 1.35 1.38 9.92
N TRP A 14 0.31 0.66 9.52
CA TRP A 14 -1.03 1.23 9.45
C TRP A 14 -1.54 1.70 10.81
N LYS A 15 -1.22 0.95 11.87
CA LYS A 15 -1.62 1.30 13.22
C LYS A 15 -0.76 2.39 13.87
N GLY A 16 0.24 2.89 13.15
CA GLY A 16 1.13 3.93 13.68
C GLY A 16 2.18 3.41 14.65
N GLN A 17 2.40 2.10 14.69
CA GLN A 17 3.40 1.50 15.56
C GLN A 17 4.78 1.57 14.91
N ALA A 18 5.80 1.87 15.71
CA ALA A 18 7.17 1.92 15.19
C ALA A 18 7.65 0.52 14.81
N VAL A 19 8.28 0.41 13.65
CA VAL A 19 8.87 -0.83 13.16
C VAL A 19 10.39 -0.65 13.12
N ARG A 20 11.11 -1.45 13.90
CA ARG A 20 12.55 -1.26 14.14
C ARG A 20 13.40 -1.20 12.89
N ARG A 21 13.10 -2.03 11.89
CA ARG A 21 13.94 -2.17 10.69
C ARG A 21 13.60 -1.21 9.56
N ILE A 22 12.59 -0.39 9.77
CA ILE A 22 12.14 0.56 8.74
C ILE A 22 12.45 1.97 9.20
N PRO A 23 13.26 2.74 8.44
CA PRO A 23 13.53 4.13 8.80
C PRO A 23 12.24 4.92 9.00
N THR A 24 12.26 5.83 9.95
CA THR A 24 11.09 6.62 10.32
C THR A 24 10.48 7.36 9.12
N ASP A 25 11.31 7.97 8.27
CA ASP A 25 10.80 8.68 7.10
C ASP A 25 10.11 7.75 6.12
N LEU A 26 10.68 6.56 5.90
CA LEU A 26 10.07 5.57 5.02
C LEU A 26 8.74 5.09 5.58
N GLN A 27 8.69 4.86 6.90
CA GLN A 27 7.47 4.44 7.56
C GLN A 27 6.37 5.50 7.41
N ARG A 28 6.74 6.77 7.53
CA ARG A 28 5.81 7.89 7.36
C ARG A 28 5.27 7.95 5.94
N GLN A 29 6.15 7.76 4.95
CA GLN A 29 5.74 7.72 3.54
C GLN A 29 4.80 6.56 3.25
N ALA A 30 5.10 5.39 3.83
CA ALA A 30 4.24 4.21 3.67
C ALA A 30 2.86 4.46 4.28
N LEU A 31 2.81 5.06 5.46
CA LEU A 31 1.53 5.38 6.11
C LEU A 31 0.70 6.35 5.26
N LYS A 32 1.35 7.32 4.64
CA LYS A 32 0.67 8.26 3.75
C LYS A 32 0.01 7.53 2.58
N ARG A 33 0.72 6.59 1.96
CA ARG A 33 0.17 5.81 0.85
C ARG A 33 -0.95 4.88 1.31
N LEU A 34 -0.78 4.25 2.47
CA LEU A 34 -1.84 3.42 3.04
C LEU A 34 -3.10 4.25 3.31
N THR A 35 -2.94 5.50 3.71
CA THR A 35 -4.07 6.41 3.93
C THR A 35 -4.83 6.69 2.63
N TYR A 36 -4.10 6.92 1.53
CA TYR A 36 -4.74 7.07 0.21
C TYR A 36 -5.48 5.80 -0.17
N LEU A 37 -4.85 4.65 0.04
CA LEU A 37 -5.44 3.36 -0.30
C LEU A 37 -6.72 3.13 0.51
N ASN A 38 -6.68 3.45 1.81
CA ASN A 38 -7.84 3.29 2.68
C ASN A 38 -9.01 4.16 2.26
N ALA A 39 -8.73 5.35 1.74
CA ALA A 39 -9.76 6.32 1.34
C ALA A 39 -10.35 6.02 -0.04
N ALA A 40 -9.69 5.20 -0.84
CA ALA A 40 -10.14 4.91 -2.21
C ALA A 40 -11.45 4.13 -2.19
N LYS A 41 -12.43 4.60 -2.94
CA LYS A 41 -13.72 3.93 -3.10
C LYS A 41 -13.76 3.10 -4.37
N ARG A 42 -12.91 3.43 -5.34
CA ARG A 42 -12.78 2.72 -6.62
C ARG A 42 -11.30 2.64 -6.96
N LEU A 43 -10.93 1.65 -7.76
CA LEU A 43 -9.55 1.52 -8.21
C LEU A 43 -9.05 2.79 -8.89
N GLU A 44 -9.89 3.44 -9.67
CA GLU A 44 -9.53 4.64 -10.42
C GLU A 44 -9.09 5.78 -9.52
N ASP A 45 -9.56 5.81 -8.27
CA ASP A 45 -9.16 6.86 -7.33
C ASP A 45 -7.65 6.84 -7.06
N LEU A 46 -7.00 5.70 -7.28
CA LEU A 46 -5.59 5.52 -6.99
C LEU A 46 -4.66 6.09 -8.07
N TYR A 47 -5.22 6.56 -9.20
CA TYR A 47 -4.44 7.32 -10.16
C TYR A 47 -4.03 8.70 -9.62
N GLN A 48 -4.66 9.14 -8.54
CA GLN A 48 -4.35 10.40 -7.89
C GLN A 48 -3.81 10.15 -6.48
N PRO A 49 -2.71 10.76 -6.08
CA PRO A 49 -1.84 11.61 -6.90
C PRO A 49 -1.03 10.78 -7.91
N PRO A 50 -0.56 11.39 -9.01
CA PRO A 50 0.22 10.66 -10.02
C PRO A 50 1.46 9.96 -9.46
N SER A 51 2.01 10.48 -8.36
CA SER A 51 3.17 9.86 -7.70
C SER A 51 2.89 8.48 -7.13
N ASN A 52 1.62 8.06 -7.04
CA ASN A 52 1.26 6.69 -6.67
C ASN A 52 1.77 5.69 -7.72
N ARG A 53 1.91 6.10 -8.98
CA ARG A 53 2.27 5.20 -10.08
C ARG A 53 1.45 3.93 -10.06
N PHE A 54 0.14 4.11 -9.88
CA PHE A 54 -0.79 3.00 -9.77
C PHE A 54 -0.80 2.16 -11.04
N HIS A 55 -0.64 0.85 -10.89
CA HIS A 55 -0.72 -0.07 -12.03
C HIS A 55 -1.04 -1.49 -11.56
N ALA A 56 -1.54 -2.29 -12.50
CA ALA A 56 -1.78 -3.71 -12.27
C ALA A 56 -0.48 -4.48 -12.42
N LEU A 57 -0.29 -5.49 -11.57
CA LEU A 57 0.83 -6.43 -11.68
C LEU A 57 0.36 -7.62 -12.51
N LYS A 58 0.78 -7.65 -13.77
CA LYS A 58 0.30 -8.64 -14.75
C LYS A 58 0.42 -10.06 -14.24
N GLY A 59 -0.66 -10.82 -14.43
CA GLY A 59 -0.69 -12.24 -14.11
C GLY A 59 -0.85 -12.58 -12.64
N THR A 60 -1.01 -11.57 -11.77
CA THR A 60 -1.06 -11.81 -10.33
C THR A 60 -2.43 -11.54 -9.70
N GLY A 61 -3.28 -10.78 -10.38
CA GLY A 61 -4.53 -10.29 -9.79
C GLY A 61 -4.31 -9.18 -8.76
N ARG A 62 -3.08 -8.67 -8.64
CA ARG A 62 -2.74 -7.64 -7.67
C ARG A 62 -2.43 -6.32 -8.35
N TYR A 63 -2.47 -5.26 -7.56
CA TYR A 63 -2.18 -3.90 -8.00
C TYR A 63 -1.07 -3.32 -7.13
N SER A 64 -0.43 -2.26 -7.61
CA SER A 64 0.68 -1.64 -6.91
C SER A 64 0.53 -0.13 -6.90
N ILE A 65 0.86 0.48 -5.75
CA ILE A 65 1.13 1.92 -5.66
C ILE A 65 2.53 2.11 -5.10
N SER A 66 3.23 3.11 -5.60
CA SER A 66 4.62 3.37 -5.24
C SER A 66 4.71 4.16 -3.93
N VAL A 67 5.63 3.77 -3.05
CA VAL A 67 6.01 4.58 -1.89
C VAL A 67 7.20 5.46 -2.28
N ASN A 68 8.21 4.85 -2.87
CA ASN A 68 9.38 5.55 -3.43
C ASN A 68 9.99 4.68 -4.53
N MET A 69 11.23 4.94 -4.94
CA MET A 69 11.87 4.20 -6.04
C MET A 69 12.16 2.74 -5.69
N GLN A 70 12.19 2.39 -4.41
CA GLN A 70 12.54 1.05 -3.94
C GLN A 70 11.36 0.30 -3.33
N TRP A 71 10.41 1.01 -2.74
CA TRP A 71 9.33 0.40 -1.94
C TRP A 71 7.97 0.67 -2.56
N ARG A 72 7.08 -0.31 -2.43
CA ARG A 72 5.73 -0.23 -2.97
C ARG A 72 4.74 -0.88 -2.01
N ILE A 73 3.46 -0.59 -2.22
CA ILE A 73 2.36 -1.27 -1.53
C ILE A 73 1.58 -2.02 -2.59
N THR A 74 1.40 -3.32 -2.40
CA THR A 74 0.63 -4.16 -3.30
C THR A 74 -0.62 -4.66 -2.58
N PHE A 75 -1.64 -4.98 -3.36
CA PHE A 75 -2.93 -5.37 -2.78
C PHE A 75 -3.82 -6.01 -3.84
N THR A 76 -4.85 -6.72 -3.37
CA THR A 76 -5.95 -7.14 -4.23
C THR A 76 -7.10 -6.17 -4.04
N TRP A 77 -7.99 -6.08 -5.00
CA TRP A 77 -9.16 -5.23 -4.89
C TRP A 77 -10.41 -6.08 -4.75
N THR A 78 -11.20 -5.82 -3.71
CA THR A 78 -12.47 -6.51 -3.47
C THR A 78 -13.60 -5.49 -3.46
N GLU A 79 -14.85 -5.96 -3.49
CA GLU A 79 -16.01 -5.06 -3.39
C GLU A 79 -15.98 -4.23 -2.11
N ALA A 80 -15.40 -4.78 -1.04
CA ALA A 80 -15.31 -4.10 0.24
C ALA A 80 -14.11 -3.15 0.32
N GLY A 81 -13.17 -3.25 -0.62
CA GLY A 81 -11.98 -2.41 -0.66
C GLY A 81 -10.70 -3.22 -0.84
N PRO A 82 -9.53 -2.58 -0.68
CA PRO A 82 -8.26 -3.26 -0.85
C PRO A 82 -8.02 -4.28 0.25
N ALA A 83 -7.50 -5.44 -0.13
CA ALA A 83 -7.24 -6.55 0.77
C ALA A 83 -5.85 -7.12 0.51
N GLU A 84 -5.37 -7.95 1.44
CA GLU A 84 -4.04 -8.56 1.35
C GLU A 84 -2.98 -7.51 1.08
N VAL A 85 -3.05 -6.42 1.83
CA VAL A 85 -2.18 -5.25 1.64
C VAL A 85 -0.79 -5.56 2.16
N LEU A 86 0.22 -5.27 1.34
CA LEU A 86 1.60 -5.60 1.64
C LEU A 86 2.54 -4.46 1.27
N PHE A 87 3.33 -4.00 2.23
CA PHE A 87 4.41 -3.05 2.02
C PHE A 87 5.68 -3.87 1.75
N GLU A 88 6.24 -3.72 0.55
CA GLU A 88 7.37 -4.57 0.15
C GLU A 88 8.38 -3.82 -0.70
N ASP A 89 9.60 -4.38 -0.73
CA ASP A 89 10.68 -3.91 -1.59
C ASP A 89 10.43 -4.46 -3.00
N TYR A 90 10.73 -3.63 -4.03
CA TYR A 90 10.63 -4.06 -5.42
C TYR A 90 11.61 -5.19 -5.77
N HIS A 91 12.70 -5.26 -5.06
CA HIS A 91 13.79 -6.20 -5.43
C HIS A 91 13.62 -7.57 -4.84
#